data_413be647e4c71642beb469b6b458b0e3
#
_entry.id   413be647e4c71642beb469b6b458b0e3
#
_cell.length_a   1.000
_cell.length_b   1.000
_cell.length_c   1.000
_cell.angle_alpha   90.00
_cell.angle_beta   90.00
_cell.angle_gamma   90.00
#
_symmetry.space_group_name_H-M   'P 1'
#
loop_
_entity.id
_entity.type
_entity.pdbx_description
1 polymer ?
#
loop_
_entity_poly.entity_id
_entity_poly.type
_entity_poly.pdbx_seq_one_letter_code
_entity_poly.pdbx_strand_id
1 'polypeptide(L)' 'MAIAEVECPITAIGETAGAVWKTLAAKGPLSLTKLIKETEAPRDMVLQAIGWLAREDKLVFEDGRTKTIGLKEC' A
#
# COMPACT_ATOMS: atom_id res chain seq x y z
N MET A 1 8.78 12.45 23.30
CA MET A 1 8.38 12.11 22.74
C MET A 1 8.16 10.84 22.40
N ALA A 2 7.36 10.51 22.24
CA ALA A 2 7.01 9.24 22.06
C ALA A 2 7.53 8.57 20.87
N ILE A 3 8.09 9.31 20.04
CA ILE A 3 8.56 8.76 18.87
C ILE A 3 9.56 7.73 19.08
N ALA A 4 10.33 7.89 20.04
CA ALA A 4 11.39 6.97 20.24
C ALA A 4 10.93 5.63 20.59
N GLU A 5 9.76 5.54 21.14
CA GLU A 5 9.36 4.30 21.51
C GLU A 5 8.66 3.59 20.47
N VAL A 6 8.34 4.23 19.44
CA VAL A 6 7.64 3.59 18.41
C VAL A 6 8.57 2.62 17.79
N GLU A 7 8.15 1.45 17.50
CA GLU A 7 8.91 0.55 16.86
C GLU A 7 9.32 1.10 15.59
N CYS A 8 10.33 0.63 14.99
CA CYS A 8 10.80 1.12 13.74
C CYS A 8 9.66 1.14 12.76
N PRO A 9 9.21 2.29 12.34
CA PRO A 9 8.08 2.34 11.44
C PRO A 9 8.39 1.72 10.09
N ILE A 10 9.66 1.59 9.76
CA ILE A 10 10.02 0.96 8.50
C ILE A 10 9.58 -0.49 8.49
N THR A 11 9.71 -1.19 9.61
CA THR A 11 9.27 -2.57 9.68
C THR A 11 7.76 -2.66 9.48
N ALA A 12 7.02 -1.79 10.14
CA ALA A 12 5.57 -1.82 10.02
C ALA A 12 5.13 -1.44 8.61
N ILE A 13 5.80 -0.47 8.01
CA ILE A 13 5.48 -0.07 6.65
C ILE A 13 5.77 -1.22 5.69
N GLY A 14 6.89 -1.90 5.88
CA GLY A 14 7.24 -3.03 5.02
C GLY A 14 6.25 -4.16 5.13
N GLU A 15 5.80 -4.45 6.35
CA GLU A 15 4.81 -5.51 6.52
C GLU A 15 3.49 -5.13 5.88
N THR A 16 3.09 -3.88 6.02
CA THR A 16 1.87 -3.43 5.41
C THR A 16 2.00 -3.41 3.89
N ALA A 17 3.19 -3.07 3.39
CA ALA A 17 3.43 -3.12 1.95
C ALA A 17 3.27 -4.54 1.43
N GLY A 18 3.72 -5.54 2.19
CA GLY A 18 3.51 -6.92 1.82
C GLY A 18 2.04 -7.29 1.76
N ALA A 19 1.27 -6.78 2.72
CA ALA A 19 -0.17 -7.04 2.73
C ALA A 19 -0.85 -6.36 1.54
N VAL A 20 -0.44 -5.15 1.21
CA VAL A 20 -0.98 -4.45 0.05
C VAL A 20 -0.65 -5.22 -1.22
N TRP A 21 0.59 -5.68 -1.32
CA TRP A 21 1.02 -6.42 -2.49
C TRP A 21 0.19 -7.69 -2.66
N LYS A 22 -0.01 -8.42 -1.58
CA LYS A 22 -0.80 -9.65 -1.64
C LYS A 22 -2.24 -9.36 -2.02
N THR A 23 -2.81 -8.29 -1.49
CA THR A 23 -4.17 -7.93 -1.80
C THR A 23 -4.32 -7.61 -3.27
N LEU A 24 -3.38 -6.86 -3.83
CA LEU A 24 -3.45 -6.52 -5.24
C LEU A 24 -3.18 -7.73 -6.11
N ALA A 25 -2.32 -8.63 -5.66
CA ALA A 25 -2.06 -9.84 -6.44
C ALA A 25 -3.28 -10.73 -6.49
N ALA A 26 -4.03 -10.77 -5.41
CA ALA A 26 -5.20 -11.62 -5.36
C ALA A 26 -6.41 -11.01 -6.03
N LYS A 27 -6.58 -9.69 -5.90
CA LYS A 27 -7.80 -9.06 -6.36
C LYS A 27 -7.64 -8.19 -7.60
N GLY A 28 -6.43 -7.95 -8.02
CA GLY A 28 -6.20 -7.10 -9.17
C GLY A 28 -6.24 -5.63 -8.80
N PRO A 29 -6.25 -4.74 -9.77
CA PRO A 29 -6.22 -3.31 -9.49
C PRO A 29 -7.44 -2.89 -8.69
N LEU A 30 -7.22 -2.04 -7.71
CA LEU A 30 -8.27 -1.56 -6.84
C LEU A 30 -8.16 -0.06 -6.69
N SER A 31 -9.29 0.60 -6.40
CA SER A 31 -9.25 2.00 -6.04
C SER A 31 -8.60 2.12 -4.68
N LEU A 32 -8.13 3.31 -4.35
CA LEU A 32 -7.48 3.51 -3.06
C LEU A 32 -8.41 3.17 -1.91
N THR A 33 -9.65 3.61 -1.98
CA THR A 33 -10.60 3.34 -0.92
C THR A 33 -10.81 1.85 -0.73
N LYS A 34 -10.95 1.14 -1.84
CA LYS A 34 -11.17 -0.27 -1.76
C LYS A 34 -9.93 -0.99 -1.26
N LEU A 35 -8.75 -0.54 -1.69
CA LEU A 35 -7.52 -1.14 -1.26
C LEU A 35 -7.33 -0.98 0.24
N ILE A 36 -7.64 0.19 0.79
CA ILE A 36 -7.54 0.41 2.21
C ILE A 36 -8.47 -0.55 2.94
N LYS A 37 -9.69 -0.70 2.44
CA LYS A 37 -10.65 -1.57 3.08
C LYS A 37 -10.22 -3.03 3.01
N GLU A 38 -9.74 -3.46 1.86
CA GLU A 38 -9.39 -4.86 1.68
C GLU A 38 -8.12 -5.22 2.44
N THR A 39 -7.21 -4.27 2.61
CA THR A 39 -5.98 -4.55 3.32
C THR A 39 -6.22 -4.66 4.82
N GLU A 40 -7.28 -4.03 5.30
CA GLU A 40 -7.64 -4.12 6.73
C GLU A 40 -6.54 -3.59 7.62
N ALA A 41 -5.86 -2.55 7.20
CA ALA A 41 -4.85 -1.88 7.99
C ALA A 41 -5.24 -0.42 8.13
N PRO A 42 -4.65 0.29 9.09
CA PRO A 42 -4.96 1.71 9.24
C PRO A 42 -4.67 2.46 7.96
N ARG A 43 -5.52 3.44 7.67
CA ARG A 43 -5.41 4.18 6.43
C ARG A 43 -4.04 4.79 6.22
N ASP A 44 -3.52 5.45 7.24
CA ASP A 44 -2.22 6.09 7.10
C ASP A 44 -1.13 5.06 6.86
N MET A 45 -1.23 3.89 7.44
CA MET A 45 -0.23 2.87 7.22
C MET A 45 -0.32 2.34 5.80
N VAL A 46 -1.53 2.19 5.27
CA VAL A 46 -1.71 1.74 3.90
C VAL A 46 -1.13 2.78 2.94
N LEU A 47 -1.36 4.07 3.22
CA LEU A 47 -0.82 5.11 2.37
C LEU A 47 0.71 5.09 2.37
N GLN A 48 1.30 4.87 3.53
CA GLN A 48 2.75 4.78 3.61
C GLN A 48 3.25 3.55 2.87
N ALA A 49 2.53 2.45 2.96
CA ALA A 49 2.93 1.24 2.27
C ALA A 49 2.84 1.41 0.76
N ILE A 50 1.83 2.12 0.29
CA ILE A 50 1.68 2.40 -1.13
C ILE A 50 2.87 3.25 -1.60
N GLY A 51 3.26 4.24 -0.82
CA GLY A 51 4.42 5.05 -1.16
C GLY A 51 5.69 4.21 -1.20
N TRP A 52 5.82 3.28 -0.28
CA TRP A 52 6.97 2.40 -0.24
C TRP A 52 7.03 1.56 -1.51
N LEU A 53 5.91 0.96 -1.91
CA LEU A 53 5.89 0.14 -3.10
C LEU A 53 6.07 0.97 -4.37
N ALA A 54 5.55 2.18 -4.37
CA ALA A 54 5.72 3.07 -5.51
C ALA A 54 7.18 3.44 -5.69
N ARG A 55 7.87 3.66 -4.57
CA ARG A 55 9.28 3.98 -4.64
C ARG A 55 10.06 2.81 -5.18
N GLU A 56 9.62 1.59 -4.89
CA GLU A 56 10.27 0.39 -5.38
C GLU A 56 9.84 0.07 -6.81
N ASP A 57 9.00 0.91 -7.38
CA ASP A 57 8.54 0.77 -8.76
C ASP A 57 7.76 -0.53 -8.93
N LYS A 58 6.95 -0.85 -7.96
CA LYS A 58 6.16 -2.07 -8.01
C LYS A 58 4.69 -1.83 -8.24
N LEU A 59 4.29 -0.57 -8.36
CA LEU A 59 2.88 -0.26 -8.54
C LEU A 59 2.65 0.51 -9.81
N VAL A 60 1.47 0.37 -10.36
CA VAL A 60 1.02 1.15 -11.49
C VAL A 60 -0.20 1.92 -11.03
N PHE A 61 -0.21 3.23 -11.29
CA PHE A 61 -1.33 4.05 -10.92
C PHE A 61 -2.06 4.44 -12.20
N GLU A 62 -3.34 4.14 -12.25
CA GLU A 62 -4.12 4.52 -13.41
C GLU A 62 -5.05 5.62 -13.02
N ASP A 63 -4.99 6.71 -13.77
CA ASP A 63 -5.71 7.90 -13.41
C ASP A 63 -6.78 8.14 -14.45
N GLY A 64 -7.81 7.39 -14.43
CA GLY A 64 -8.90 7.58 -15.32
C GLY A 64 -10.06 8.18 -14.57
N ARG A 65 -11.25 7.68 -14.82
CA ARG A 65 -12.41 8.15 -14.13
C ARG A 65 -12.27 7.84 -12.65
N THR A 66 -11.78 6.67 -12.32
CA THR A 66 -11.51 6.31 -10.96
C THR A 66 -10.04 5.95 -10.88
N LYS A 67 -9.35 6.51 -9.90
CA LYS A 67 -7.94 6.19 -9.76
C LYS A 67 -7.80 4.79 -9.21
N THR A 68 -7.06 3.97 -9.90
CA THR A 68 -6.83 2.61 -9.43
C THR A 68 -5.35 2.37 -9.27
N ILE A 69 -5.04 1.43 -8.41
CA ILE A 69 -3.68 1.06 -8.11
C ILE A 69 -3.54 -0.42 -8.39
N GLY A 70 -2.56 -0.78 -9.16
CA GLY A 70 -2.33 -2.18 -9.47
C GLY A 70 -0.86 -2.51 -9.35
N LEU A 71 -0.53 -3.77 -9.50
CA LEU A 71 0.85 -4.19 -9.44
C LEU A 71 1.49 -4.01 -10.81
N LYS A 72 2.74 -3.60 -10.78
CA LYS A 72 3.47 -3.45 -12.02
C LYS A 72 4.02 -4.81 -12.39
N GLU A 73 3.85 -5.18 -13.64
CA GLU A 73 4.38 -6.42 -14.08
C GLU A 73 5.68 -6.17 -14.76
N CYS A 74 6.64 -6.97 -14.50
CA CYS A 74 7.95 -6.75 -15.09
C CYS A 74 8.08 -7.38 -16.43
#